data_a9f7ca5b30bc1e993bb16960d74566da
#
_entry.id   a9f7ca5b30bc1e993bb16960d74566da
#
_cell.length_a   1.000
_cell.length_b   1.000
_cell.length_c   1.000
_cell.angle_alpha   90.00
_cell.angle_beta   90.00
_cell.angle_gamma   90.00
#
_symmetry.space_group_name_H-M   'P 1'
#
loop_
_entity.id
_entity.type
_entity.pdbx_description
1 polymer ?
#
loop_
_entity_poly.entity_id
_entity_poly.type
_entity_poly.pdbx_seq_one_letter_code
_entity_poly.pdbx_strand_id
1 'polypeptide(L)'
;MTAKSGPIKRPSFAANISWPRRAVYFSTVLISVLGFSCKVSERRTMPPEVESAIASVGDDIAAERYEKIYNESSELWTQAATLEESVETFKTLRTKLGPVEDRTLQSATEQENSGGALKGRAFIVTYRTKFENAEGMETFTLVERNGKWLLARYFVNSTALG
;
A
#
# COMPACT_ATOMS: atom_id res chain seq x y z
N MET A 1 17.03 -73.33 2.35
CA MET A 1 16.82 -73.00 0.93
C MET A 1 17.39 -71.61 0.71
N THR A 2 18.58 -71.59 0.16
CA THR A 2 19.39 -70.36 -0.06
C THR A 2 19.28 -69.95 -1.51
N ALA A 3 18.78 -68.78 -1.81
CA ALA A 3 18.79 -68.17 -3.13
C ALA A 3 19.98 -67.19 -3.27
N LYS A 4 20.83 -67.55 -4.23
CA LYS A 4 22.09 -66.89 -4.57
C LYS A 4 21.82 -65.80 -5.63
N SER A 5 22.03 -64.53 -5.32
CA SER A 5 21.95 -63.43 -6.26
C SER A 5 23.28 -63.20 -6.99
N GLY A 6 23.28 -63.28 -8.32
CA GLY A 6 24.43 -63.00 -9.17
C GLY A 6 24.59 -61.53 -9.53
N PRO A 7 25.79 -61.10 -9.93
CA PRO A 7 26.08 -59.67 -10.19
C PRO A 7 25.65 -59.26 -11.60
N ILE A 8 24.98 -58.08 -11.68
CA ILE A 8 24.57 -57.45 -12.91
C ILE A 8 25.74 -56.68 -13.55
N LYS A 9 26.19 -57.10 -14.72
CA LYS A 9 27.19 -56.43 -15.57
C LYS A 9 26.56 -55.20 -16.20
N ARG A 10 27.20 -54.03 -16.01
CA ARG A 10 26.85 -52.77 -16.75
C ARG A 10 27.60 -52.74 -18.09
N PRO A 11 26.96 -52.47 -19.23
CA PRO A 11 27.68 -52.22 -20.45
C PRO A 11 28.21 -50.77 -20.47
N SER A 12 29.50 -50.60 -20.75
CA SER A 12 30.11 -49.31 -21.06
C SER A 12 29.87 -49.00 -22.54
N PHE A 13 29.11 -47.95 -22.80
CA PHE A 13 29.02 -47.37 -24.14
C PHE A 13 29.79 -46.04 -24.16
N ALA A 14 31.02 -46.12 -24.67
CA ALA A 14 31.76 -44.93 -25.09
C ALA A 14 31.31 -44.57 -26.51
N ALA A 15 30.44 -43.57 -26.66
CA ALA A 15 30.12 -42.99 -27.94
C ALA A 15 30.87 -41.68 -28.11
N ASN A 16 31.89 -41.70 -28.94
CA ASN A 16 32.70 -40.58 -29.34
C ASN A 16 31.87 -39.78 -30.40
N ILE A 17 31.19 -38.70 -30.00
CA ILE A 17 30.50 -37.82 -30.91
C ILE A 17 31.32 -36.59 -31.14
N SER A 18 31.94 -36.50 -32.33
CA SER A 18 32.58 -35.32 -32.85
C SER A 18 31.52 -34.31 -33.30
N TRP A 19 31.44 -33.15 -32.61
CA TRP A 19 30.54 -32.06 -32.98
C TRP A 19 31.22 -31.14 -34.00
N PRO A 20 30.53 -30.82 -35.13
CA PRO A 20 31.04 -29.83 -36.07
C PRO A 20 30.92 -28.45 -35.45
N ARG A 21 32.02 -27.67 -35.55
CA ARG A 21 32.06 -26.24 -35.20
C ARG A 21 31.15 -25.45 -36.16
N ARG A 22 29.88 -25.30 -35.81
CA ARG A 22 29.00 -24.32 -36.42
C ARG A 22 28.90 -23.14 -35.48
N ALA A 23 29.41 -22.00 -35.93
CA ALA A 23 29.25 -20.71 -35.28
C ALA A 23 27.79 -20.41 -35.09
N VAL A 24 27.29 -20.50 -33.82
CA VAL A 24 25.97 -20.05 -33.47
C VAL A 24 26.10 -18.57 -33.14
N TYR A 25 25.59 -17.71 -34.02
CA TYR A 25 25.36 -16.30 -33.74
C TYR A 25 24.31 -16.23 -32.64
N PHE A 26 24.74 -15.95 -31.39
CA PHE A 26 23.85 -15.55 -30.32
C PHE A 26 23.34 -14.15 -30.65
N SER A 27 22.16 -14.10 -31.25
CA SER A 27 21.36 -12.89 -31.34
C SER A 27 20.85 -12.58 -29.93
N THR A 28 21.56 -11.68 -29.25
CA THR A 28 21.17 -11.15 -27.94
C THR A 28 19.94 -10.27 -28.16
N VAL A 29 18.75 -10.87 -27.99
CA VAL A 29 17.50 -10.11 -27.87
C VAL A 29 17.57 -9.41 -26.51
N LEU A 30 17.93 -8.13 -26.56
CA LEU A 30 17.89 -7.22 -25.43
C LEU A 30 16.42 -6.95 -25.09
N ILE A 31 15.83 -7.78 -24.23
CA ILE A 31 14.52 -7.51 -23.66
C ILE A 31 14.67 -6.32 -22.73
N SER A 32 14.34 -5.14 -23.26
CA SER A 32 14.19 -3.93 -22.45
C SER A 32 12.95 -4.10 -21.55
N VAL A 33 13.16 -4.60 -20.35
CA VAL A 33 12.16 -4.57 -19.29
C VAL A 33 12.02 -3.10 -18.91
N LEU A 34 10.99 -2.44 -19.45
CA LEU A 34 10.52 -1.15 -18.97
C LEU A 34 9.97 -1.38 -17.57
N GLY A 35 10.86 -1.34 -16.59
CA GLY A 35 10.49 -1.35 -15.18
C GLY A 35 9.71 -0.08 -14.86
N PHE A 36 8.41 -0.22 -14.61
CA PHE A 36 7.62 0.82 -13.97
C PHE A 36 8.22 1.05 -12.58
N SER A 37 9.03 2.08 -12.48
CA SER A 37 9.71 2.45 -11.24
C SER A 37 8.71 3.21 -10.38
N CYS A 38 8.01 2.51 -9.47
CA CYS A 38 7.37 3.17 -8.34
C CYS A 38 8.49 3.60 -7.38
N LYS A 39 8.72 4.89 -7.24
CA LYS A 39 9.59 5.40 -6.18
C LYS A 39 8.79 5.44 -4.89
N VAL A 40 9.18 4.60 -3.94
CA VAL A 40 8.67 4.62 -2.56
C VAL A 40 9.78 5.14 -1.68
N SER A 41 9.52 6.20 -0.91
CA SER A 41 10.45 6.75 0.08
C SER A 41 9.78 6.74 1.45
N GLU A 42 10.31 5.96 2.37
CA GLU A 42 9.90 6.01 3.77
C GLU A 42 10.61 7.16 4.48
N ARG A 43 9.84 8.07 5.05
CA ARG A 43 10.35 9.22 5.81
C ARG A 43 9.91 9.12 7.27
N ARG A 44 10.82 9.49 8.17
CA ARG A 44 10.49 9.64 9.60
C ARG A 44 9.78 10.96 9.91
N THR A 45 9.77 11.90 8.95
CA THR A 45 9.13 13.21 9.09
C THR A 45 8.31 13.48 7.83
N MET A 46 7.10 14.01 8.05
CA MET A 46 6.22 14.43 6.97
C MET A 46 6.56 15.85 6.51
N PRO A 47 6.30 16.21 5.23
CA PRO A 47 6.23 17.60 4.81
C PRO A 47 5.17 18.36 5.64
N PRO A 48 5.44 19.63 6.03
CA PRO A 48 4.49 20.42 6.82
C PRO A 48 3.09 20.54 6.18
N GLU A 49 3.02 20.54 4.86
CA GLU A 49 1.75 20.62 4.12
C GLU A 49 0.91 19.35 4.27
N VAL A 50 1.55 18.17 4.31
CA VAL A 50 0.89 16.89 4.57
C VAL A 50 0.42 16.82 6.01
N GLU A 51 1.27 17.23 6.96
CA GLU A 51 0.92 17.27 8.37
C GLU A 51 -0.26 18.21 8.63
N SER A 52 -0.25 19.41 8.03
CA SER A 52 -1.35 20.38 8.11
C SER A 52 -2.66 19.84 7.53
N ALA A 53 -2.60 19.12 6.39
CA ALA A 53 -3.78 18.51 5.80
C ALA A 53 -4.39 17.43 6.71
N ILE A 54 -3.55 16.57 7.32
CA ILE A 54 -4.01 15.55 8.28
C ILE A 54 -4.59 16.22 9.54
N ALA A 55 -3.94 17.25 10.07
CA ALA A 55 -4.44 17.99 11.23
C ALA A 55 -5.82 18.57 10.95
N SER A 56 -6.02 19.19 9.77
CA SER A 56 -7.33 19.73 9.36
C SER A 56 -8.42 18.65 9.31
N VAL A 57 -8.12 17.49 8.73
CA VAL A 57 -9.06 16.36 8.71
C VAL A 57 -9.33 15.85 10.13
N GLY A 58 -8.31 15.77 10.98
CA GLY A 58 -8.44 15.37 12.36
C GLY A 58 -9.33 16.31 13.17
N ASP A 59 -9.19 17.62 12.97
CA ASP A 59 -10.03 18.66 13.60
C ASP A 59 -11.49 18.56 13.10
N ASP A 60 -11.69 18.25 11.82
CA ASP A 60 -13.02 18.05 11.26
C ASP A 60 -13.68 16.78 11.80
N ILE A 61 -12.93 15.68 11.97
CA ILE A 61 -13.41 14.46 12.64
C ILE A 61 -13.79 14.75 14.10
N ALA A 62 -12.94 15.45 14.84
CA ALA A 62 -13.18 15.78 16.24
C ALA A 62 -14.43 16.66 16.43
N ALA A 63 -14.65 17.59 15.50
CA ALA A 63 -15.80 18.49 15.49
C ALA A 63 -17.04 17.91 14.76
N GLU A 64 -16.97 16.65 14.34
CA GLU A 64 -18.06 15.93 13.63
C GLU A 64 -18.52 16.64 12.35
N ARG A 65 -17.59 17.36 11.67
CA ARG A 65 -17.86 18.03 10.39
C ARG A 65 -17.66 17.09 9.20
N TYR A 66 -18.35 15.96 9.19
CA TYR A 66 -18.16 14.86 8.25
C TYR A 66 -18.52 15.23 6.80
N GLU A 67 -19.53 16.07 6.60
CA GLU A 67 -19.88 16.60 5.27
C GLU A 67 -18.76 17.46 4.69
N LYS A 68 -18.08 18.25 5.54
CA LYS A 68 -16.94 19.07 5.12
C LYS A 68 -15.77 18.17 4.68
N ILE A 69 -15.47 17.10 5.45
CA ILE A 69 -14.42 16.13 5.08
C ILE A 69 -14.72 15.56 3.68
N TYR A 70 -15.97 15.15 3.43
CA TYR A 70 -16.37 14.60 2.13
C TYR A 70 -16.18 15.62 1.01
N ASN A 71 -16.67 16.84 1.18
CA ASN A 71 -16.66 17.88 0.16
C ASN A 71 -15.25 18.40 -0.16
N GLU A 72 -14.33 18.34 0.81
CA GLU A 72 -12.92 18.76 0.65
C GLU A 72 -11.98 17.58 0.32
N SER A 73 -12.49 16.35 0.25
CA SER A 73 -11.71 15.18 -0.13
C SER A 73 -11.42 15.12 -1.63
N SER A 74 -10.53 14.21 -2.03
CA SER A 74 -10.21 14.00 -3.44
C SER A 74 -11.32 13.27 -4.18
N GLU A 75 -11.25 13.32 -5.52
CA GLU A 75 -12.12 12.56 -6.40
C GLU A 75 -12.10 11.05 -6.12
N LEU A 76 -11.02 10.52 -5.55
CA LEU A 76 -10.92 9.10 -5.21
C LEU A 76 -11.86 8.71 -4.07
N TRP A 77 -12.06 9.59 -3.10
CA TRP A 77 -13.01 9.38 -2.02
C TRP A 77 -14.45 9.45 -2.55
N THR A 78 -14.77 10.51 -3.28
CA THR A 78 -16.14 10.76 -3.78
C THR A 78 -16.58 9.76 -4.86
N GLN A 79 -15.64 9.09 -5.53
CA GLN A 79 -15.94 7.96 -6.43
C GLN A 79 -16.13 6.64 -5.69
N ALA A 80 -15.52 6.48 -4.51
CA ALA A 80 -15.57 5.24 -3.73
C ALA A 80 -16.77 5.16 -2.80
N ALA A 81 -17.30 6.29 -2.33
CA ALA A 81 -18.41 6.36 -1.39
C ALA A 81 -19.26 7.63 -1.65
N THR A 82 -20.53 7.55 -1.33
CA THR A 82 -21.43 8.71 -1.31
C THR A 82 -21.21 9.55 -0.05
N LEU A 83 -21.77 10.77 -0.04
CA LEU A 83 -21.77 11.62 1.16
C LEU A 83 -22.44 10.90 2.35
N GLU A 84 -23.59 10.29 2.12
CA GLU A 84 -24.38 9.61 3.15
C GLU A 84 -23.60 8.44 3.77
N GLU A 85 -23.01 7.58 2.93
CA GLU A 85 -22.18 6.45 3.37
C GLU A 85 -20.95 6.92 4.16
N SER A 86 -20.33 8.01 3.72
CA SER A 86 -19.16 8.60 4.38
C SER A 86 -19.51 9.15 5.77
N VAL A 87 -20.61 9.90 5.88
CA VAL A 87 -21.12 10.43 7.15
C VAL A 87 -21.45 9.31 8.12
N GLU A 88 -22.14 8.26 7.65
CA GLU A 88 -22.52 7.11 8.48
C GLU A 88 -21.29 6.32 8.96
N THR A 89 -20.28 6.18 8.10
CA THR A 89 -19.00 5.56 8.45
C THR A 89 -18.32 6.30 9.60
N PHE A 90 -18.19 7.63 9.51
CA PHE A 90 -17.57 8.43 10.57
C PHE A 90 -18.38 8.39 11.88
N LYS A 91 -19.69 8.44 11.80
CA LYS A 91 -20.58 8.28 12.99
C LYS A 91 -20.41 6.94 13.65
N THR A 92 -20.33 5.87 12.85
CA THR A 92 -20.09 4.51 13.37
C THR A 92 -18.75 4.41 14.06
N LEU A 93 -17.67 4.94 13.46
CA LEU A 93 -16.35 4.98 14.09
C LEU A 93 -16.41 5.76 15.41
N ARG A 94 -17.02 6.94 15.41
CA ARG A 94 -17.19 7.78 16.62
C ARG A 94 -17.94 7.06 17.73
N THR A 95 -19.01 6.36 17.39
CA THR A 95 -19.83 5.64 18.36
C THR A 95 -19.08 4.45 18.97
N LYS A 96 -18.33 3.70 18.15
CA LYS A 96 -17.63 2.50 18.63
C LYS A 96 -16.32 2.83 19.35
N LEU A 97 -15.56 3.78 18.82
CA LEU A 97 -14.21 4.07 19.30
C LEU A 97 -14.18 5.25 20.30
N GLY A 98 -15.13 6.14 20.23
CA GLY A 98 -15.10 7.42 20.97
C GLY A 98 -14.21 8.46 20.27
N PRO A 99 -14.01 9.63 20.91
CA PRO A 99 -13.09 10.65 20.44
C PRO A 99 -11.65 10.17 20.47
N VAL A 100 -10.81 10.77 19.62
CA VAL A 100 -9.36 10.61 19.66
C VAL A 100 -8.81 11.33 20.87
N GLU A 101 -7.98 10.65 21.67
CA GLU A 101 -7.26 11.22 22.80
C GLU A 101 -5.80 11.53 22.45
N ASP A 102 -5.13 10.63 21.70
CA ASP A 102 -3.74 10.77 21.30
C ASP A 102 -3.44 10.06 19.97
N ARG A 103 -2.45 10.57 19.23
CA ARG A 103 -1.90 9.99 18.01
C ARG A 103 -0.39 9.93 18.06
N THR A 104 0.17 8.74 17.93
CA THR A 104 1.62 8.52 17.80
C THR A 104 1.94 8.08 16.38
N LEU A 105 2.73 8.87 15.64
CA LEU A 105 3.16 8.55 14.29
C LEU A 105 3.92 7.22 14.25
N GLN A 106 3.49 6.30 13.41
CA GLN A 106 4.15 5.01 13.17
C GLN A 106 4.94 5.01 11.85
N SER A 107 4.32 5.49 10.78
CA SER A 107 4.99 5.59 9.47
C SER A 107 4.41 6.72 8.64
N ALA A 108 5.26 7.28 7.77
CA ALA A 108 4.87 8.22 6.73
C ALA A 108 5.62 7.83 5.45
N THR A 109 4.88 7.42 4.43
CA THR A 109 5.44 6.90 3.19
C THR A 109 4.98 7.75 2.01
N GLU A 110 5.94 8.34 1.29
CA GLU A 110 5.66 9.03 0.03
C GLU A 110 5.72 8.04 -1.12
N GLN A 111 4.74 8.13 -2.01
CA GLN A 111 4.66 7.34 -3.24
C GLN A 111 4.48 8.27 -4.42
N GLU A 112 5.18 8.00 -5.50
CA GLU A 112 4.96 8.64 -6.79
C GLU A 112 4.51 7.58 -7.79
N ASN A 113 3.27 7.70 -8.24
CA ASN A 113 2.61 6.73 -9.10
C ASN A 113 2.46 7.29 -10.52
N SER A 114 2.98 6.56 -11.52
CA SER A 114 2.87 6.94 -12.93
C SER A 114 1.48 6.71 -13.53
N GLY A 115 0.63 5.93 -12.85
CA GLY A 115 -0.71 5.58 -13.33
C GLY A 115 -1.61 5.04 -12.22
N GLY A 116 -2.84 4.68 -12.60
CA GLY A 116 -3.86 4.18 -11.68
C GLY A 116 -4.57 5.27 -10.89
N ALA A 117 -5.40 4.87 -9.93
CA ALA A 117 -6.23 5.78 -9.14
C ALA A 117 -5.41 6.79 -8.32
N LEU A 118 -4.24 6.38 -7.81
CA LEU A 118 -3.33 7.24 -7.04
C LEU A 118 -2.28 7.95 -7.93
N LYS A 119 -2.54 8.13 -9.22
CA LYS A 119 -1.61 8.81 -10.13
C LYS A 119 -1.13 10.15 -9.56
N GLY A 120 0.19 10.40 -9.64
CA GLY A 120 0.85 11.54 -9.03
C GLY A 120 1.44 11.22 -7.66
N ARG A 121 1.67 12.24 -6.86
CA ARG A 121 2.24 12.09 -5.52
C ARG A 121 1.14 11.74 -4.51
N ALA A 122 1.43 10.78 -3.65
CA ALA A 122 0.58 10.37 -2.55
C ALA A 122 1.41 10.20 -1.27
N PHE A 123 0.79 10.46 -0.11
CA PHE A 123 1.32 10.12 1.20
C PHE A 123 0.38 9.15 1.89
N ILE A 124 0.96 8.09 2.45
CA ILE A 124 0.28 7.15 3.33
C ILE A 124 0.88 7.33 4.72
N VAL A 125 0.06 7.77 5.65
CA VAL A 125 0.49 8.09 7.01
C VAL A 125 -0.31 7.25 7.98
N THR A 126 0.39 6.52 8.86
CA THR A 126 -0.23 5.64 9.83
C THR A 126 0.15 6.09 11.24
N TYR A 127 -0.87 6.20 12.09
CA TYR A 127 -0.73 6.49 13.52
C TYR A 127 -1.20 5.29 14.34
N ARG A 128 -0.53 5.06 15.46
CA ARG A 128 -1.17 4.39 16.58
C ARG A 128 -2.02 5.43 17.28
N THR A 129 -3.31 5.17 17.38
CA THR A 129 -4.28 6.12 17.91
C THR A 129 -4.95 5.54 19.13
N LYS A 130 -4.93 6.31 20.21
CA LYS A 130 -5.72 6.06 21.41
C LYS A 130 -7.03 6.81 21.25
N PHE A 131 -8.11 6.09 21.26
CA PHE A 131 -9.47 6.60 21.34
C PHE A 131 -9.98 6.47 22.79
N GLU A 132 -11.04 7.15 23.13
CA GLU A 132 -11.64 7.06 24.47
C GLU A 132 -12.02 5.61 24.84
N ASN A 133 -12.56 4.83 23.89
CA ASN A 133 -13.09 3.49 24.16
C ASN A 133 -12.20 2.35 23.60
N ALA A 134 -11.15 2.67 22.84
CA ALA A 134 -10.32 1.66 22.18
C ALA A 134 -8.96 2.20 21.75
N GLU A 135 -8.07 1.30 21.34
CA GLU A 135 -6.87 1.63 20.56
C GLU A 135 -6.97 1.06 19.15
N GLY A 136 -6.27 1.67 18.21
CA GLY A 136 -6.24 1.21 16.82
C GLY A 136 -5.10 1.81 16.00
N MET A 137 -4.98 1.31 14.77
CA MET A 137 -4.11 1.88 13.74
C MET A 137 -4.97 2.71 12.81
N GLU A 138 -4.71 4.01 12.75
CA GLU A 138 -5.39 4.98 11.93
C GLU A 138 -4.51 5.32 10.72
N THR A 139 -5.03 5.17 9.51
CA THR A 139 -4.28 5.40 8.28
C THR A 139 -4.96 6.45 7.41
N PHE A 140 -4.22 7.50 7.10
CA PHE A 140 -4.60 8.55 6.15
C PHE A 140 -3.85 8.32 4.84
N THR A 141 -4.55 8.30 3.71
CA THR A 141 -3.95 8.38 2.38
C THR A 141 -4.33 9.72 1.78
N LEU A 142 -3.32 10.52 1.47
CA LEU A 142 -3.46 11.82 0.84
C LEU A 142 -2.91 11.77 -0.58
N VAL A 143 -3.54 12.51 -1.49
CA VAL A 143 -3.04 12.71 -2.86
C VAL A 143 -2.84 14.19 -3.12
N GLU A 144 -1.79 14.53 -3.87
CA GLU A 144 -1.56 15.90 -4.31
C GLU A 144 -2.40 16.20 -5.55
N ARG A 145 -3.19 17.27 -5.49
CA ARG A 145 -3.98 17.80 -6.60
C ARG A 145 -3.84 19.31 -6.66
N ASN A 146 -3.26 19.81 -7.73
CA ASN A 146 -3.06 21.27 -7.94
C ASN A 146 -2.32 21.94 -6.77
N GLY A 147 -1.30 21.28 -6.24
CA GLY A 147 -0.50 21.77 -5.12
C GLY A 147 -1.17 21.69 -3.74
N LYS A 148 -2.30 21.00 -3.63
CA LYS A 148 -3.00 20.75 -2.36
C LYS A 148 -3.01 19.25 -2.04
N TRP A 149 -2.86 18.93 -0.77
CA TRP A 149 -3.00 17.56 -0.26
C TRP A 149 -4.45 17.31 0.14
N LEU A 150 -5.12 16.37 -0.53
CA LEU A 150 -6.51 16.03 -0.31
C LEU A 150 -6.64 14.61 0.21
N LEU A 151 -7.58 14.37 1.12
CA LEU A 151 -7.86 13.03 1.64
C LEU A 151 -8.41 12.14 0.51
N ALA A 152 -7.73 11.02 0.26
CA ALA A 152 -8.14 10.02 -0.72
C ALA A 152 -8.71 8.76 -0.06
N ARG A 153 -8.20 8.39 1.12
CA ARG A 153 -8.68 7.26 1.93
C ARG A 153 -8.44 7.53 3.40
N TYR A 154 -9.35 7.00 4.21
CA TYR A 154 -9.21 6.96 5.65
C TYR A 154 -9.63 5.57 6.15
N PHE A 155 -8.83 5.00 7.02
CA PHE A 155 -9.07 3.65 7.54
C PHE A 155 -8.63 3.55 9.00
N VAL A 156 -9.43 2.86 9.79
CA VAL A 156 -9.10 2.51 11.18
C VAL A 156 -9.18 1.00 11.35
N ASN A 157 -8.11 0.42 11.87
CA ASN A 157 -8.07 -0.98 12.27
C ASN A 157 -8.01 -1.05 13.80
N SER A 158 -9.08 -1.56 14.41
CA SER A 158 -9.21 -1.75 15.86
C SER A 158 -10.04 -3.01 16.16
N THR A 159 -9.68 -3.72 17.20
CA THR A 159 -10.45 -4.90 17.66
C THR A 159 -11.86 -4.52 18.12
N ALA A 160 -12.12 -3.26 18.46
CA ALA A 160 -13.45 -2.77 18.83
C ALA A 160 -14.41 -2.63 17.64
N LEU A 161 -13.91 -2.74 16.41
CA LEU A 161 -14.76 -2.65 15.21
C LEU A 161 -15.36 -3.99 14.78
N GLY A 162 -14.89 -5.11 15.35
CA GLY A 162 -15.43 -6.45 15.13
C GLY A 162 -14.49 -7.34 14.37
#